data_5d3f71fbab72f907048f43f106b7e63a
#
_entry.id   5d3f71fbab72f907048f43f106b7e63a
#
_cell.length_a   1.000
_cell.length_b   1.000
_cell.length_c   1.000
_cell.angle_alpha   90.00
_cell.angle_beta   90.00
_cell.angle_gamma   90.00
#
_symmetry.space_group_name_H-M   'P 1'
#
loop_
_entity.id
_entity.type
_entity.pdbx_description
1 polymer ?
#
loop_
_entity_poly.entity_id
_entity_poly.type
_entity_poly.pdbx_seq_one_letter_code
_entity_poly.pdbx_strand_id
1 'polypeptide(L)'
;MENRRIIFMGTPKIASVVLKTMLENDIHVGLVVTQPDKKKGRKQQLVYSEVKEVALEHDIPVFQPVKIKSDYQAILDFNPDLIVTCAYGQIVPKEVLDLPRYGCVNLHGSLLPKYRGGAPIQRAIWNGDKVSGMSLMKMAPKMDAGPVLAQKEIEILPEDNSTSLFDKMAICAGELLLSHFEEICSGKAVYVEQD
;
A
#
# COMPACT_ATOMS: atom_id res chain seq x y z
N MET A 1 10.11 -20.74 10.20
CA MET A 1 9.58 -19.37 10.02
C MET A 1 8.16 -19.36 10.57
N GLU A 2 7.80 -18.41 11.42
CA GLU A 2 6.42 -18.25 11.86
C GLU A 2 5.52 -18.03 10.64
N ASN A 3 4.45 -18.80 10.56
CA ASN A 3 3.48 -18.67 9.46
C ASN A 3 2.62 -17.42 9.70
N ARG A 4 3.13 -16.25 9.34
CA ARG A 4 2.48 -14.96 9.53
C ARG A 4 1.31 -14.82 8.55
N ARG A 5 0.14 -14.44 9.05
CA ARG A 5 -1.04 -14.17 8.22
C ARG A 5 -1.01 -12.71 7.76
N ILE A 6 -0.68 -12.50 6.50
CA ILE A 6 -0.52 -11.17 5.92
C ILE A 6 -1.62 -10.92 4.90
N ILE A 7 -2.28 -9.76 5.02
CA ILE A 7 -3.15 -9.18 4.00
C ILE A 7 -2.40 -8.08 3.27
N PHE A 8 -2.51 -8.07 1.94
CA PHE A 8 -2.10 -6.93 1.13
C PHE A 8 -3.35 -6.21 0.57
N MET A 9 -3.40 -4.90 0.73
CA MET A 9 -4.49 -4.05 0.24
C MET A 9 -3.95 -3.01 -0.73
N GLY A 10 -4.40 -3.06 -1.97
CA GLY A 10 -3.95 -2.13 -2.99
C GLY A 10 -4.73 -2.29 -4.29
N THR A 11 -4.56 -1.37 -5.23
CA THR A 11 -5.34 -1.37 -6.47
C THR A 11 -4.50 -1.12 -7.72
N PRO A 12 -3.78 0.02 -7.90
CA PRO A 12 -3.10 0.35 -9.15
C PRO A 12 -1.71 -0.29 -9.28
N LYS A 13 -1.06 -0.03 -10.40
CA LYS A 13 0.27 -0.55 -10.76
C LYS A 13 1.32 -0.39 -9.65
N ILE A 14 1.38 0.76 -8.97
CA ILE A 14 2.34 0.96 -7.87
C ILE A 14 2.17 -0.11 -6.77
N ALA A 15 0.92 -0.41 -6.42
CA ALA A 15 0.61 -1.44 -5.44
C ALA A 15 0.94 -2.85 -5.95
N SER A 16 0.70 -3.14 -7.22
CA SER A 16 1.03 -4.44 -7.82
C SER A 16 2.54 -4.71 -7.81
N VAL A 17 3.37 -3.68 -8.00
CA VAL A 17 4.83 -3.79 -7.91
C VAL A 17 5.25 -4.11 -6.48
N VAL A 18 4.66 -3.46 -5.47
CA VAL A 18 4.93 -3.78 -4.06
C VAL A 18 4.54 -5.22 -3.72
N LEU A 19 3.36 -5.67 -4.15
CA LEU A 19 2.93 -7.05 -3.95
C LEU A 19 3.89 -8.06 -4.59
N LYS A 20 4.29 -7.84 -5.85
CA LYS A 20 5.30 -8.67 -6.52
C LYS A 20 6.61 -8.71 -5.75
N THR A 21 7.10 -7.55 -5.30
CA THR A 21 8.33 -7.47 -4.49
C THR A 21 8.23 -8.30 -3.21
N MET A 22 7.09 -8.27 -2.52
CA MET A 22 6.86 -9.13 -1.34
C MET A 22 6.94 -10.61 -1.70
N LEU A 23 6.23 -11.04 -2.75
CA LEU A 23 6.17 -12.45 -3.17
C LEU A 23 7.53 -12.97 -3.66
N GLU A 24 8.29 -12.17 -4.41
CA GLU A 24 9.63 -12.49 -4.90
C GLU A 24 10.67 -12.60 -3.76
N ASN A 25 10.37 -12.07 -2.58
CA ASN A 25 11.21 -12.15 -1.39
C ASN A 25 10.62 -13.06 -0.29
N ASP A 26 9.90 -14.08 -0.72
CA ASP A 26 9.37 -15.15 0.15
C ASP A 26 8.42 -14.65 1.26
N ILE A 27 7.82 -13.47 1.10
CA ILE A 27 6.79 -12.99 2.01
C ILE A 27 5.44 -13.56 1.55
N HIS A 28 4.91 -14.49 2.32
CA HIS A 28 3.63 -15.12 2.03
C HIS A 28 2.46 -14.17 2.31
N VAL A 29 1.70 -13.83 1.26
CA VAL A 29 0.45 -13.06 1.36
C VAL A 29 -0.72 -14.02 1.23
N GLY A 30 -1.56 -14.11 2.26
CA GLY A 30 -2.66 -15.09 2.29
C GLY A 30 -4.01 -14.55 1.81
N LEU A 31 -4.15 -13.22 1.71
CA LEU A 31 -5.35 -12.57 1.19
C LEU A 31 -4.98 -11.22 0.56
N VAL A 32 -5.52 -10.96 -0.61
CA VAL A 32 -5.44 -9.67 -1.29
C VAL A 32 -6.80 -8.98 -1.22
N VAL A 33 -6.79 -7.70 -0.84
CA VAL A 33 -7.97 -6.83 -0.86
C VAL A 33 -7.75 -5.74 -1.88
N THR A 34 -8.64 -5.60 -2.85
CA THR A 34 -8.54 -4.62 -3.92
C THR A 34 -9.90 -4.05 -4.28
N GLN A 35 -9.92 -2.94 -5.01
CA GLN A 35 -11.15 -2.33 -5.50
C GLN A 35 -11.91 -3.29 -6.44
N PRO A 36 -13.26 -3.19 -6.49
CA PRO A 36 -14.07 -3.95 -7.45
C PRO A 36 -13.62 -3.76 -8.89
N ASP A 37 -13.82 -4.79 -9.70
CA ASP A 37 -13.55 -4.73 -11.13
C ASP A 37 -14.34 -3.61 -11.81
N LYS A 38 -13.73 -2.96 -12.77
CA LYS A 38 -14.33 -1.82 -13.50
C LYS A 38 -14.64 -2.19 -14.93
N LYS A 39 -15.77 -1.72 -15.42
CA LYS A 39 -16.08 -1.78 -16.84
C LYS A 39 -15.38 -0.64 -17.58
N LYS A 40 -14.61 -0.95 -18.63
CA LYS A 40 -13.90 0.02 -19.47
C LYS A 40 -14.30 -0.08 -20.94
N GLY A 41 -14.25 1.05 -21.63
CA GLY A 41 -14.47 1.18 -23.06
C GLY A 41 -15.95 1.07 -23.49
N ARG A 42 -16.21 1.29 -24.80
CA ARG A 42 -17.56 1.23 -25.38
C ARG A 42 -18.22 -0.14 -25.25
N LYS A 43 -17.42 -1.21 -25.20
CA LYS A 43 -17.88 -2.60 -25.06
C LYS A 43 -18.09 -3.04 -23.61
N GLN A 44 -17.94 -2.13 -22.63
CA GLN A 44 -18.11 -2.42 -21.21
C GLN A 44 -17.32 -3.65 -20.74
N GLN A 45 -16.11 -3.84 -21.27
CA GLN A 45 -15.23 -4.94 -20.88
C GLN A 45 -14.84 -4.83 -19.41
N LEU A 46 -14.94 -5.94 -18.69
CA LEU A 46 -14.51 -6.03 -17.30
C LEU A 46 -12.98 -6.00 -17.24
N VAL A 47 -12.42 -5.08 -16.45
CA VAL A 47 -10.99 -4.92 -16.26
C VAL A 47 -10.67 -5.12 -14.79
N TYR A 48 -9.75 -6.02 -14.50
CA TYR A 48 -9.22 -6.25 -13.16
C TYR A 48 -8.26 -5.14 -12.74
N SER A 49 -8.09 -4.96 -11.44
CA SER A 49 -6.98 -4.17 -10.93
C SER A 49 -5.66 -4.90 -11.18
N GLU A 50 -4.57 -4.17 -11.36
CA GLU A 50 -3.23 -4.77 -11.51
C GLU A 50 -2.85 -5.63 -10.30
N VAL A 51 -3.32 -5.28 -9.11
CA VAL A 51 -3.12 -6.08 -7.89
C VAL A 51 -3.90 -7.39 -7.96
N LYS A 52 -5.14 -7.39 -8.48
CA LYS A 52 -5.91 -8.62 -8.69
C LYS A 52 -5.22 -9.55 -9.69
N GLU A 53 -4.69 -9.01 -10.78
CA GLU A 53 -3.96 -9.82 -11.77
C GLU A 53 -2.79 -10.56 -11.12
N VAL A 54 -1.97 -9.88 -10.32
CA VAL A 54 -0.86 -10.50 -9.57
C VAL A 54 -1.36 -11.56 -8.59
N ALA A 55 -2.44 -11.28 -7.86
CA ALA A 55 -3.00 -12.24 -6.92
C ALA A 55 -3.46 -13.54 -7.60
N LEU A 56 -4.11 -13.42 -8.77
CA LEU A 56 -4.55 -14.57 -9.56
C LEU A 56 -3.38 -15.38 -10.13
N GLU A 57 -2.32 -14.71 -10.59
CA GLU A 57 -1.08 -15.37 -11.07
C GLU A 57 -0.41 -16.23 -9.98
N HIS A 58 -0.64 -15.90 -8.70
CA HIS A 58 -0.03 -16.58 -7.54
C HIS A 58 -1.03 -17.37 -6.68
N ASP A 59 -2.24 -17.61 -7.21
CA ASP A 59 -3.31 -18.36 -6.52
C ASP A 59 -3.67 -17.79 -5.14
N ILE A 60 -3.55 -16.46 -4.98
CA ILE A 60 -3.90 -15.76 -3.73
C ILE A 60 -5.40 -15.41 -3.75
N PRO A 61 -6.18 -15.77 -2.72
CA PRO A 61 -7.56 -15.33 -2.58
C PRO A 61 -7.73 -13.82 -2.67
N VAL A 62 -8.77 -13.36 -3.36
CA VAL A 62 -9.06 -11.94 -3.58
C VAL A 62 -10.39 -11.57 -2.98
N PHE A 63 -10.41 -10.50 -2.19
CA PHE A 63 -11.61 -9.89 -1.63
C PHE A 63 -11.79 -8.47 -2.19
N GLN A 64 -12.98 -8.18 -2.72
CA GLN A 64 -13.28 -6.93 -3.44
C GLN A 64 -14.55 -6.26 -2.88
N PRO A 65 -14.52 -5.74 -1.65
CA PRO A 65 -15.68 -5.07 -1.08
C PRO A 65 -15.99 -3.79 -1.84
N VAL A 66 -17.28 -3.57 -2.17
CA VAL A 66 -17.73 -2.31 -2.78
C VAL A 66 -17.55 -1.14 -1.80
N LYS A 67 -17.83 -1.38 -0.53
CA LYS A 67 -17.62 -0.44 0.58
C LYS A 67 -17.01 -1.18 1.76
N ILE A 68 -15.72 -1.10 1.96
CA ILE A 68 -15.03 -1.77 3.06
C ILE A 68 -15.57 -1.33 4.44
N LYS A 69 -16.08 -0.11 4.55
CA LYS A 69 -16.65 0.41 5.80
C LYS A 69 -17.83 -0.43 6.32
N SER A 70 -18.55 -1.11 5.43
CA SER A 70 -19.73 -1.94 5.77
C SER A 70 -19.55 -3.41 5.40
N ASP A 71 -18.46 -3.79 4.75
CA ASP A 71 -18.19 -5.15 4.30
C ASP A 71 -16.71 -5.49 4.51
N TYR A 72 -16.38 -6.03 5.67
CA TYR A 72 -15.03 -6.41 6.05
C TYR A 72 -14.96 -7.74 6.83
N GLN A 73 -16.05 -8.52 6.83
CA GLN A 73 -16.09 -9.77 7.58
C GLN A 73 -15.00 -10.75 7.13
N ALA A 74 -14.71 -10.82 5.84
CA ALA A 74 -13.65 -11.69 5.31
C ALA A 74 -12.26 -11.34 5.89
N ILE A 75 -12.01 -10.08 6.22
CA ILE A 75 -10.76 -9.64 6.87
C ILE A 75 -10.73 -10.09 8.33
N LEU A 76 -11.86 -9.97 9.05
CA LEU A 76 -11.97 -10.44 10.43
C LEU A 76 -11.77 -11.95 10.52
N ASP A 77 -12.42 -12.71 9.64
CA ASP A 77 -12.32 -14.18 9.58
C ASP A 77 -10.90 -14.65 9.23
N PHE A 78 -10.20 -13.93 8.37
CA PHE A 78 -8.81 -14.19 8.04
C PHE A 78 -7.88 -13.97 9.25
N ASN A 79 -8.22 -13.03 10.12
CA ASN A 79 -7.50 -12.68 11.35
C ASN A 79 -6.00 -12.42 11.10
N PRO A 80 -5.65 -11.34 10.39
CA PRO A 80 -4.26 -11.07 9.98
C PRO A 80 -3.35 -10.72 11.14
N ASP A 81 -2.07 -11.03 11.00
CA ASP A 81 -1.00 -10.56 11.89
C ASP A 81 -0.48 -9.18 11.46
N LEU A 82 -0.53 -8.90 10.15
CA LEU A 82 -0.12 -7.63 9.55
C LEU A 82 -1.00 -7.34 8.32
N ILE A 83 -1.37 -6.08 8.14
CA ILE A 83 -1.93 -5.58 6.88
C ILE A 83 -0.95 -4.59 6.28
N VAL A 84 -0.56 -4.83 5.02
CA VAL A 84 0.24 -3.91 4.21
C VAL A 84 -0.67 -3.24 3.19
N THR A 85 -0.66 -1.91 3.14
CA THR A 85 -1.46 -1.15 2.18
C THR A 85 -0.59 -0.31 1.26
N CYS A 86 -1.01 -0.17 0.02
CA CYS A 86 -0.45 0.76 -0.95
C CYS A 86 -1.54 1.17 -1.93
N ALA A 87 -1.93 2.43 -1.93
CA ALA A 87 -2.93 3.00 -2.84
C ALA A 87 -4.22 2.13 -2.95
N TYR A 88 -4.80 1.74 -1.84
CA TYR A 88 -6.01 0.91 -1.81
C TYR A 88 -7.24 1.66 -2.36
N GLY A 89 -7.42 2.92 -1.96
CA GLY A 89 -8.46 3.79 -2.51
C GLY A 89 -9.76 3.85 -1.71
N GLN A 90 -9.84 3.24 -0.53
CA GLN A 90 -10.96 3.41 0.43
C GLN A 90 -10.42 3.65 1.84
N ILE A 91 -11.20 4.35 2.65
CA ILE A 91 -10.90 4.55 4.08
C ILE A 91 -11.16 3.24 4.82
N VAL A 92 -10.11 2.71 5.44
CA VAL A 92 -10.16 1.45 6.21
C VAL A 92 -10.78 1.73 7.57
N PRO A 93 -11.83 0.97 7.98
CA PRO A 93 -12.51 1.19 9.26
C PRO A 93 -11.59 0.83 10.44
N LYS A 94 -11.89 1.47 11.59
CA LYS A 94 -11.08 1.31 12.80
C LYS A 94 -11.01 -0.15 13.26
N GLU A 95 -12.08 -0.90 13.13
CA GLU A 95 -12.16 -2.33 13.46
C GLU A 95 -11.13 -3.17 12.70
N VAL A 96 -10.85 -2.81 11.44
CA VAL A 96 -9.83 -3.45 10.63
C VAL A 96 -8.44 -2.94 11.00
N LEU A 97 -8.28 -1.62 11.27
CA LEU A 97 -6.99 -1.04 11.64
C LEU A 97 -6.44 -1.61 12.96
N ASP A 98 -7.31 -1.89 13.92
CA ASP A 98 -6.94 -2.36 15.25
C ASP A 98 -6.79 -3.89 15.34
N LEU A 99 -7.20 -4.62 14.31
CA LEU A 99 -7.22 -6.09 14.31
C LEU A 99 -5.83 -6.74 14.31
N PRO A 100 -4.89 -6.35 13.43
CA PRO A 100 -3.61 -7.06 13.34
C PRO A 100 -2.68 -6.73 14.51
N ARG A 101 -2.04 -7.76 15.08
CA ARG A 101 -1.07 -7.56 16.19
C ARG A 101 0.12 -6.67 15.83
N TYR A 102 0.53 -6.64 14.57
CA TYR A 102 1.59 -5.75 14.06
C TYR A 102 1.03 -4.50 13.39
N GLY A 103 -0.28 -4.31 13.40
CA GLY A 103 -0.98 -3.15 12.87
C GLY A 103 -1.18 -3.19 11.36
N CYS A 104 -1.63 -2.05 10.86
CA CYS A 104 -1.75 -1.77 9.43
C CYS A 104 -0.69 -0.75 9.04
N VAL A 105 0.15 -1.07 8.08
CA VAL A 105 1.15 -0.15 7.53
C VAL A 105 0.77 0.29 6.13
N ASN A 106 1.13 1.51 5.76
CA ASN A 106 0.87 2.08 4.45
C ASN A 106 2.14 2.64 3.82
N LEU A 107 2.27 2.42 2.53
CA LEU A 107 3.30 3.03 1.69
C LEU A 107 2.70 4.24 0.98
N HIS A 108 3.08 5.44 1.43
CA HIS A 108 2.57 6.71 0.92
C HIS A 108 3.60 7.42 0.03
N GLY A 109 3.17 7.90 -1.13
CA GLY A 109 4.03 8.46 -2.18
C GLY A 109 4.47 9.90 -1.93
N SER A 110 4.87 10.24 -0.72
CA SER A 110 5.51 11.50 -0.37
C SER A 110 6.39 11.36 0.87
N LEU A 111 7.22 12.36 1.13
CA LEU A 111 7.92 12.54 2.41
C LEU A 111 6.97 13.22 3.41
N LEU A 112 6.18 12.41 4.14
CA LEU A 112 5.22 12.92 5.13
C LEU A 112 5.92 13.81 6.17
N PRO A 113 5.27 14.87 6.65
CA PRO A 113 3.84 15.26 6.51
C PRO A 113 3.47 15.95 5.19
N LYS A 114 4.43 16.12 4.27
CA LYS A 114 4.18 16.77 2.98
C LYS A 114 3.23 15.92 2.12
N TYR A 115 2.25 16.55 1.50
CA TYR A 115 1.29 15.90 0.59
C TYR A 115 0.51 14.72 1.21
N ARG A 116 0.00 14.88 2.43
CA ARG A 116 -1.05 13.99 2.95
C ARG A 116 -2.24 13.97 1.99
N GLY A 117 -2.93 12.84 1.89
CA GLY A 117 -4.10 12.66 1.03
C GLY A 117 -3.76 12.25 -0.39
N GLY A 118 -4.69 12.52 -1.31
CA GLY A 118 -4.61 12.02 -2.69
C GLY A 118 -3.58 12.73 -3.58
N ALA A 119 -3.10 11.98 -4.58
CA ALA A 119 -2.23 12.45 -5.66
C ALA A 119 -0.89 13.09 -5.24
N PRO A 120 -0.15 12.54 -4.24
CA PRO A 120 1.10 13.13 -3.76
C PRO A 120 2.17 13.21 -4.86
N ILE A 121 2.25 12.19 -5.72
CA ILE A 121 3.24 12.09 -6.80
C ILE A 121 3.00 13.16 -7.87
N GLN A 122 1.74 13.34 -8.28
CA GLN A 122 1.38 14.39 -9.24
C GLN A 122 1.62 15.79 -8.66
N ARG A 123 1.33 15.98 -7.37
CA ARG A 123 1.58 17.26 -6.69
C ARG A 123 3.06 17.62 -6.66
N ALA A 124 3.95 16.66 -6.43
CA ALA A 124 5.39 16.88 -6.45
C ALA A 124 5.87 17.39 -7.83
N ILE A 125 5.40 16.77 -8.92
CA ILE A 125 5.68 17.22 -10.29
C ILE A 125 5.11 18.63 -10.55
N TRP A 126 3.84 18.85 -10.21
CA TRP A 126 3.17 20.14 -10.42
C TRP A 126 3.84 21.31 -9.71
N ASN A 127 4.33 21.06 -8.51
CA ASN A 127 5.01 22.08 -7.71
C ASN A 127 6.48 22.28 -8.10
N GLY A 128 6.99 21.47 -9.05
CA GLY A 128 8.40 21.54 -9.47
C GLY A 128 9.37 21.14 -8.37
N ASP A 129 8.95 20.23 -7.47
CA ASP A 129 9.82 19.70 -6.44
C ASP A 129 11.04 19.03 -7.06
N LYS A 130 12.20 19.16 -6.41
CA LYS A 130 13.44 18.50 -6.83
C LYS A 130 13.63 17.14 -6.17
N VAL A 131 12.94 16.93 -5.05
CA VAL A 131 12.97 15.70 -4.27
C VAL A 131 11.56 15.36 -3.83
N SER A 132 11.23 14.09 -3.91
CA SER A 132 10.06 13.49 -3.29
C SER A 132 10.49 12.20 -2.58
N GLY A 133 9.60 11.26 -2.33
CA GLY A 133 9.98 9.98 -1.74
C GLY A 133 8.79 9.15 -1.30
N MET A 134 9.11 8.07 -0.63
CA MET A 134 8.13 7.17 -0.03
C MET A 134 8.21 7.23 1.48
N SER A 135 7.07 7.19 2.14
CA SER A 135 6.95 7.03 3.58
C SER A 135 6.28 5.70 3.91
N LEU A 136 6.90 4.92 4.76
CA LEU A 136 6.32 3.74 5.40
C LEU A 136 5.79 4.17 6.77
N MET A 137 4.47 4.11 6.95
CA MET A 137 3.79 4.64 8.11
C MET A 137 2.80 3.64 8.69
N LYS A 138 2.48 3.77 9.97
CA LYS A 138 1.35 3.08 10.58
C LYS A 138 0.06 3.82 10.25
N MET A 139 -0.96 3.10 9.81
CA MET A 139 -2.25 3.72 9.52
C MET A 139 -2.96 4.18 10.79
N ALA A 140 -3.68 5.29 10.67
CA ALA A 140 -4.51 5.88 11.71
C ALA A 140 -5.89 6.26 11.13
N PRO A 141 -6.91 6.50 11.97
CA PRO A 141 -8.22 6.93 11.47
C PRO A 141 -8.20 8.22 10.65
N LYS A 142 -7.28 9.14 10.96
CA LYS A 142 -7.05 10.34 10.16
C LYS A 142 -6.12 9.99 8.99
N MET A 143 -6.57 10.34 7.78
CA MET A 143 -5.87 10.03 6.54
C MET A 143 -4.42 10.53 6.56
N ASP A 144 -3.49 9.60 6.29
CA ASP A 144 -2.04 9.80 6.16
C ASP A 144 -1.38 10.61 7.30
N ALA A 145 -1.99 10.60 8.49
CA ALA A 145 -1.52 11.32 9.66
C ALA A 145 -0.95 10.40 10.76
N GLY A 146 -0.88 9.11 10.53
CA GLY A 146 -0.28 8.17 11.49
C GLY A 146 1.24 8.30 11.56
N PRO A 147 1.86 7.71 12.60
CA PRO A 147 3.29 7.82 12.82
C PRO A 147 4.10 7.10 11.72
N VAL A 148 5.25 7.67 11.39
CA VAL A 148 6.15 7.22 10.32
C VAL A 148 7.23 6.32 10.89
N LEU A 149 7.45 5.15 10.26
CA LEU A 149 8.54 4.25 10.56
C LEU A 149 9.82 4.66 9.85
N ALA A 150 9.72 4.89 8.53
CA ALA A 150 10.86 5.19 7.69
C ALA A 150 10.45 5.97 6.45
N GLN A 151 11.42 6.69 5.88
CA GLN A 151 11.25 7.42 4.63
C GLN A 151 12.46 7.17 3.74
N LYS A 152 12.23 7.17 2.43
CA LYS A 152 13.29 7.10 1.44
C LYS A 152 13.07 8.18 0.38
N GLU A 153 14.08 9.04 0.22
CA GLU A 153 14.07 10.12 -0.76
C GLU A 153 14.28 9.61 -2.19
N ILE A 154 13.68 10.31 -3.14
CA ILE A 154 13.83 10.09 -4.58
C ILE A 154 14.05 11.44 -5.24
N GLU A 155 15.14 11.57 -5.99
CA GLU A 155 15.39 12.74 -6.81
C GLU A 155 14.41 12.79 -7.99
N ILE A 156 13.85 13.96 -8.24
CA ILE A 156 13.02 14.25 -9.42
C ILE A 156 13.89 14.97 -10.43
N LEU A 157 14.18 14.28 -11.53
CA LEU A 157 15.00 14.81 -12.62
C LEU A 157 14.17 15.77 -13.51
N PRO A 158 14.81 16.68 -14.24
CA PRO A 158 14.11 17.61 -15.12
C PRO A 158 13.25 16.94 -16.20
N GLU A 159 13.63 15.76 -16.64
CA GLU A 159 12.91 14.94 -17.63
C GLU A 159 11.79 14.08 -17.02
N ASP A 160 11.69 14.00 -15.69
CA ASP A 160 10.65 13.19 -15.05
C ASP A 160 9.27 13.78 -15.28
N ASN A 161 8.35 12.89 -15.50
CA ASN A 161 6.90 13.13 -15.53
C ASN A 161 6.20 12.25 -14.49
N SER A 162 4.89 12.37 -14.38
CA SER A 162 4.13 11.57 -13.42
C SER A 162 4.35 10.06 -13.61
N THR A 163 4.43 9.57 -14.83
CA THR A 163 4.60 8.14 -15.12
C THR A 163 5.97 7.63 -14.67
N SER A 164 7.05 8.32 -15.06
CA SER A 164 8.41 7.91 -14.67
C SER A 164 8.62 8.00 -13.17
N LEU A 165 8.04 9.02 -12.51
CA LEU A 165 8.12 9.15 -11.06
C LEU A 165 7.31 8.06 -10.35
N PHE A 166 6.13 7.67 -10.86
CA PHE A 166 5.38 6.52 -10.34
C PHE A 166 6.18 5.22 -10.40
N ASP A 167 6.90 4.97 -11.49
CA ASP A 167 7.73 3.77 -11.63
C ASP A 167 8.90 3.77 -10.63
N LYS A 168 9.58 4.89 -10.44
CA LYS A 168 10.62 5.05 -9.40
C LYS A 168 10.05 4.84 -7.99
N MET A 169 8.89 5.43 -7.70
CA MET A 169 8.21 5.31 -6.41
C MET A 169 7.79 3.86 -6.12
N ALA A 170 7.32 3.13 -7.12
CA ALA A 170 6.91 1.74 -6.96
C ALA A 170 8.06 0.84 -6.51
N ILE A 171 9.23 0.98 -7.14
CA ILE A 171 10.44 0.25 -6.76
C ILE A 171 10.88 0.65 -5.35
N CYS A 172 10.95 1.95 -5.09
CA CYS A 172 11.33 2.48 -3.78
C CYS A 172 10.40 1.99 -2.66
N ALA A 173 9.09 1.91 -2.92
CA ALA A 173 8.10 1.42 -1.95
C ALA A 173 8.36 -0.04 -1.57
N GLY A 174 8.64 -0.90 -2.55
CA GLY A 174 8.98 -2.31 -2.30
C GLY A 174 10.26 -2.45 -1.48
N GLU A 175 11.32 -1.74 -1.86
CA GLU A 175 12.61 -1.76 -1.14
C GLU A 175 12.47 -1.24 0.29
N LEU A 176 11.72 -0.15 0.49
CA LEU A 176 11.47 0.43 1.81
C LEU A 176 10.73 -0.54 2.72
N LEU A 177 9.70 -1.22 2.20
CA LEU A 177 8.97 -2.24 2.94
C LEU A 177 9.88 -3.41 3.33
N LEU A 178 10.65 -3.95 2.38
CA LEU A 178 11.55 -5.09 2.67
C LEU A 178 12.58 -4.76 3.73
N SER A 179 13.18 -3.57 3.68
CA SER A 179 14.20 -3.13 4.63
C SER A 179 13.69 -3.07 6.08
N HIS A 180 12.37 -2.91 6.27
CA HIS A 180 11.74 -2.74 7.59
C HIS A 180 10.77 -3.86 7.97
N PHE A 181 10.60 -4.86 7.09
CA PHE A 181 9.58 -5.89 7.26
C PHE A 181 9.79 -6.71 8.55
N GLU A 182 11.00 -7.15 8.82
CA GLU A 182 11.28 -7.97 10.00
C GLU A 182 11.15 -7.20 11.32
N GLU A 183 11.51 -5.92 11.37
CA GLU A 183 11.30 -5.12 12.58
C GLU A 183 9.82 -4.86 12.86
N ILE A 184 9.00 -4.69 11.80
CA ILE A 184 7.53 -4.61 11.93
C ILE A 184 6.99 -5.91 12.52
N CYS A 185 7.34 -7.04 11.93
CA CYS A 185 6.83 -8.37 12.31
C CYS A 185 7.43 -8.92 13.60
N SER A 186 8.48 -8.32 14.15
CA SER A 186 9.03 -8.63 15.47
C SER A 186 8.46 -7.74 16.58
N GLY A 187 7.65 -6.73 16.23
CA GLY A 187 7.14 -5.75 17.18
C GLY A 187 8.19 -4.75 17.67
N LYS A 188 9.37 -4.68 17.01
CA LYS A 188 10.48 -3.78 17.36
C LYS A 188 10.48 -2.46 16.60
N ALA A 189 9.56 -2.29 15.62
CA ALA A 189 9.47 -1.08 14.84
C ALA A 189 9.16 0.13 15.71
N VAL A 190 9.96 1.18 15.59
CA VAL A 190 9.80 2.45 16.30
C VAL A 190 9.22 3.48 15.36
N TYR A 191 8.00 3.88 15.63
CA TYR A 191 7.28 4.87 14.82
C TYR A 191 7.39 6.26 15.46
N VAL A 192 7.59 7.27 14.61
CA VAL A 192 7.70 8.68 15.03
C VAL A 192 6.46 9.44 14.56
N GLU A 193 5.83 10.15 15.50
CA GLU A 193 4.66 10.99 15.19
C GLU A 193 5.01 12.08 14.17
N GLN A 194 4.06 12.41 13.33
CA GLN A 194 4.20 13.52 12.38
C GLN A 194 3.87 14.84 13.05
N ASP A 195 4.59 15.90 12.67
CA ASP A 195 4.32 17.28 13.07
C ASP A 195 2.99 17.83 12.52
#